data_c62d2ff29e9fb6c1d04dec8c5b07f2fe
#
_entry.id   c62d2ff29e9fb6c1d04dec8c5b07f2fe
#
_cell.length_a   1.000
_cell.length_b   1.000
_cell.length_c   1.000
_cell.angle_alpha   90.00
_cell.angle_beta   90.00
_cell.angle_gamma   90.00
#
_symmetry.space_group_name_H-M   'P 1'
#
loop_
_entity.id
_entity.type
_entity.pdbx_description
1 polymer ?
#
loop_
_entity_poly.entity_id
_entity_poly.type
_entity_poly.pdbx_seq_one_letter_code
_entity_poly.pdbx_strand_id
1 'polypeptide(L)'
;MTKTAAKTQVPQAPPQPHRPWWLTLIGGILAIVVGALLLWGNLVTKVEVYTLLVKVLGIYWLVDGIFDIVHMFTDHRQWGYKLFMGVISILAGGYILLHPIIAGIELPQLLVLVLGIWGVIKGAIMFFMAFKGGGGAYAIIGMFAIVFGIILIMAYTVPGVGYVAVWFASIFALIGGPFLIYRALQQRKA
;
A
#
# COMPACT_ATOMS: atom_id res chain seq x y z
N MET A 1 7.77 46.30 -34.26
CA MET A 1 6.67 45.57 -33.61
C MET A 1 7.25 44.34 -32.94
N THR A 2 7.64 44.44 -31.69
CA THR A 2 8.24 43.35 -30.89
C THR A 2 7.13 42.56 -30.21
N LYS A 3 6.86 41.34 -30.68
CA LYS A 3 5.93 40.41 -30.01
C LYS A 3 6.56 39.91 -28.71
N THR A 4 6.10 40.46 -27.60
CA THR A 4 6.38 39.95 -26.26
C THR A 4 5.72 38.57 -26.13
N ALA A 5 6.51 37.49 -26.20
CA ALA A 5 6.04 36.13 -25.95
C ALA A 5 5.59 36.05 -24.48
N ALA A 6 4.28 35.91 -24.25
CA ALA A 6 3.73 35.63 -22.96
C ALA A 6 4.30 34.28 -22.47
N LYS A 7 5.15 34.31 -21.45
CA LYS A 7 5.61 33.10 -20.74
C LYS A 7 4.39 32.44 -20.15
N THR A 8 3.97 31.32 -20.73
CA THR A 8 2.96 30.42 -20.16
C THR A 8 3.48 29.98 -18.79
N GLN A 9 2.95 30.56 -17.71
CA GLN A 9 3.25 30.09 -16.36
C GLN A 9 2.67 28.68 -16.23
N VAL A 10 3.55 27.70 -16.22
CA VAL A 10 3.18 26.33 -15.83
C VAL A 10 2.65 26.40 -14.40
N PRO A 11 1.42 25.92 -14.11
CA PRO A 11 0.91 25.92 -12.76
C PRO A 11 1.89 25.19 -11.86
N GLN A 12 2.42 25.89 -10.85
CA GLN A 12 3.30 25.28 -9.86
C GLN A 12 2.46 24.26 -9.10
N ALA A 13 2.93 23.01 -9.07
CA ALA A 13 2.32 22.00 -8.26
C ALA A 13 2.24 22.49 -6.79
N PRO A 14 1.12 22.24 -6.07
CA PRO A 14 1.00 22.65 -4.68
C PRO A 14 2.18 22.12 -3.87
N PRO A 15 2.72 22.90 -2.92
CA PRO A 15 3.85 22.48 -2.10
C PRO A 15 3.50 21.17 -1.41
N GLN A 16 4.29 20.13 -1.69
CA GLN A 16 4.13 18.83 -1.06
C GLN A 16 4.33 18.98 0.46
N PRO A 17 3.45 18.40 1.30
CA PRO A 17 3.64 18.47 2.73
C PRO A 17 5.00 17.85 3.08
N HIS A 18 5.90 18.66 3.66
CA HIS A 18 7.22 18.22 4.06
C HIS A 18 7.08 17.17 5.17
N ARG A 19 7.17 15.90 4.82
CA ARG A 19 7.29 14.85 5.84
C ARG A 19 8.62 15.06 6.56
N PRO A 20 8.63 15.21 7.89
CA PRO A 20 9.87 15.41 8.62
C PRO A 20 10.82 14.23 8.39
N TRP A 21 12.08 14.52 8.08
CA TRP A 21 13.11 13.53 7.71
C TRP A 21 13.26 12.39 8.73
N TRP A 22 13.06 12.69 10.02
CA TRP A 22 13.16 11.70 11.10
C TRP A 22 12.09 10.62 11.03
N LEU A 23 10.85 10.93 10.55
CA LEU A 23 9.81 9.92 10.33
C LEU A 23 10.21 8.94 9.22
N THR A 24 10.82 9.45 8.15
CA THR A 24 11.32 8.61 7.05
C THR A 24 12.48 7.73 7.54
N LEU A 25 13.34 8.26 8.41
CA LEU A 25 14.44 7.52 9.01
C LEU A 25 13.94 6.38 9.90
N ILE A 26 13.02 6.67 10.82
CA ILE A 26 12.42 5.67 11.71
C ILE A 26 11.72 4.59 10.89
N GLY A 27 10.95 4.98 9.88
CA GLY A 27 10.28 4.04 8.97
C GLY A 27 11.27 3.11 8.26
N GLY A 28 12.41 3.62 7.80
CA GLY A 28 13.47 2.81 7.18
C GLY A 28 14.12 1.82 8.16
N ILE A 29 14.42 2.26 9.37
CA ILE A 29 14.99 1.39 10.43
C ILE A 29 13.98 0.29 10.80
N LEU A 30 12.72 0.66 11.06
CA LEU A 30 11.66 -0.30 11.37
C LEU A 30 11.47 -1.32 10.25
N ALA A 31 11.49 -0.89 8.99
CA ALA A 31 11.36 -1.78 7.85
C ALA A 31 12.48 -2.83 7.81
N ILE A 32 13.74 -2.43 8.07
CA ILE A 32 14.88 -3.36 8.14
C ILE A 32 14.70 -4.35 9.29
N VAL A 33 14.41 -3.84 10.50
CA VAL A 33 14.28 -4.70 11.69
C VAL A 33 13.15 -5.71 11.51
N VAL A 34 11.97 -5.25 11.10
CA VAL A 34 10.81 -6.12 10.88
C VAL A 34 11.09 -7.12 9.74
N GLY A 35 11.63 -6.66 8.62
CA GLY A 35 11.99 -7.54 7.51
C GLY A 35 12.99 -8.62 7.91
N ALA A 36 14.02 -8.28 8.69
CA ALA A 36 15.00 -9.23 9.20
C ALA A 36 14.38 -10.25 10.18
N LEU A 37 13.56 -9.80 11.12
CA LEU A 37 12.88 -10.69 12.08
C LEU A 37 11.93 -11.67 11.39
N LEU A 38 11.22 -11.22 10.36
CA LEU A 38 10.31 -12.07 9.59
C LEU A 38 11.05 -13.07 8.68
N LEU A 39 12.26 -12.75 8.20
CA LEU A 39 13.05 -13.69 7.38
C LEU A 39 13.84 -14.68 8.23
N TRP A 40 14.60 -14.21 9.22
CA TRP A 40 15.57 -15.02 9.98
C TRP A 40 15.11 -15.39 11.38
N GLY A 41 14.04 -14.77 11.92
CA GLY A 41 13.50 -15.12 13.22
C GLY A 41 13.04 -16.58 13.30
N ASN A 42 13.06 -17.18 14.50
CA ASN A 42 12.45 -18.47 14.74
C ASN A 42 10.91 -18.39 14.58
N LEU A 43 10.23 -19.54 14.58
CA LEU A 43 8.78 -19.57 14.35
C LEU A 43 8.00 -18.74 15.38
N VAL A 44 8.41 -18.80 16.65
CA VAL A 44 7.76 -18.03 17.74
C VAL A 44 7.92 -16.53 17.51
N THR A 45 9.15 -16.06 17.26
CA THR A 45 9.42 -14.64 16.96
C THR A 45 8.64 -14.15 15.74
N LYS A 46 8.56 -14.97 14.68
CA LYS A 46 7.77 -14.62 13.49
C LYS A 46 6.29 -14.42 13.81
N VAL A 47 5.70 -15.34 14.56
CA VAL A 47 4.29 -15.25 14.97
C VAL A 47 4.04 -14.02 15.85
N GLU A 48 4.93 -13.74 16.81
CA GLU A 48 4.81 -12.57 17.69
C GLU A 48 4.89 -11.26 16.92
N VAL A 49 5.96 -11.08 16.10
CA VAL A 49 6.15 -9.87 15.28
C VAL A 49 4.97 -9.68 14.33
N TYR A 50 4.52 -10.75 13.69
CA TYR A 50 3.43 -10.71 12.76
C TYR A 50 2.10 -10.34 13.44
N THR A 51 1.79 -10.97 14.59
CA THR A 51 0.62 -10.66 15.40
C THR A 51 0.63 -9.21 15.87
N LEU A 52 1.80 -8.69 16.26
CA LEU A 52 1.97 -7.29 16.65
C LEU A 52 1.68 -6.35 15.48
N LEU A 53 2.22 -6.63 14.29
CA LEU A 53 1.96 -5.82 13.08
C LEU A 53 0.47 -5.81 12.73
N VAL A 54 -0.19 -6.97 12.80
CA VAL A 54 -1.61 -7.10 12.54
C VAL A 54 -2.44 -6.31 13.56
N LYS A 55 -2.09 -6.36 14.85
CA LYS A 55 -2.74 -5.53 15.89
C LYS A 55 -2.56 -4.05 15.64
N VAL A 56 -1.36 -3.60 15.29
CA VAL A 56 -1.10 -2.20 14.94
C VAL A 56 -1.95 -1.76 13.75
N LEU A 57 -2.06 -2.60 12.73
CA LEU A 57 -2.93 -2.36 11.58
C LEU A 57 -4.42 -2.27 12.00
N GLY A 58 -4.88 -3.16 12.87
CA GLY A 58 -6.24 -3.13 13.41
C GLY A 58 -6.54 -1.85 14.17
N ILE A 59 -5.61 -1.39 15.03
CA ILE A 59 -5.73 -0.10 15.73
C ILE A 59 -5.78 1.05 14.72
N TYR A 60 -4.89 1.05 13.73
CA TYR A 60 -4.87 2.06 12.68
C TYR A 60 -6.22 2.16 11.95
N TRP A 61 -6.77 1.04 11.49
CA TRP A 61 -8.06 1.04 10.79
C TRP A 61 -9.22 1.45 11.68
N LEU A 62 -9.20 1.06 12.96
CA LEU A 62 -10.23 1.48 13.90
C LEU A 62 -10.20 2.98 14.13
N VAL A 63 -9.01 3.55 14.34
CA VAL A 63 -8.81 5.00 14.54
C VAL A 63 -9.18 5.76 13.27
N ASP A 64 -8.72 5.30 12.09
CA ASP A 64 -9.03 5.90 10.79
C ASP A 64 -10.54 5.92 10.53
N GLY A 65 -11.23 4.81 10.78
CA GLY A 65 -12.68 4.73 10.67
C GLY A 65 -13.44 5.67 11.61
N ILE A 66 -12.95 5.85 12.84
CA ILE A 66 -13.53 6.84 13.78
C ILE A 66 -13.33 8.25 13.22
N PHE A 67 -12.13 8.57 12.70
CA PHE A 67 -11.86 9.86 12.08
C PHE A 67 -12.73 10.12 10.86
N ASP A 68 -12.96 9.13 10.01
CA ASP A 68 -13.84 9.25 8.85
C ASP A 68 -15.27 9.58 9.26
N ILE A 69 -15.79 8.94 10.30
CA ILE A 69 -17.13 9.25 10.84
C ILE A 69 -17.17 10.68 11.46
N VAL A 70 -16.14 11.08 12.20
CA VAL A 70 -16.07 12.44 12.76
C VAL A 70 -16.00 13.49 11.65
N HIS A 71 -15.17 13.25 10.62
CA HIS A 71 -15.05 14.15 9.47
C HIS A 71 -16.34 14.25 8.64
N MET A 72 -17.19 13.23 8.67
CA MET A 72 -18.49 13.28 8.02
C MET A 72 -19.38 14.42 8.58
N PHE A 73 -19.30 14.68 9.88
CA PHE A 73 -20.07 15.77 10.52
C PHE A 73 -19.52 17.17 10.21
N THR A 74 -18.24 17.26 9.85
CA THR A 74 -17.58 18.54 9.55
C THR A 74 -17.68 18.90 8.07
N ASP A 75 -17.59 17.90 7.18
CA ASP A 75 -17.61 18.09 5.73
C ASP A 75 -18.66 17.18 5.07
N HIS A 76 -19.81 17.78 4.75
CA HIS A 76 -20.98 17.09 4.19
C HIS A 76 -20.83 16.69 2.71
N ARG A 77 -19.75 17.10 2.04
CA ARG A 77 -19.60 16.96 0.57
C ARG A 77 -19.58 15.52 0.07
N GLN A 78 -19.22 14.54 0.93
CA GLN A 78 -19.18 13.11 0.58
C GLN A 78 -19.59 12.25 1.79
N TRP A 79 -20.60 12.69 2.53
CA TRP A 79 -20.99 12.07 3.80
C TRP A 79 -21.26 10.56 3.68
N GLY A 80 -21.96 10.13 2.62
CA GLY A 80 -22.30 8.72 2.42
C GLY A 80 -21.09 7.83 2.19
N TYR A 81 -20.10 8.32 1.42
CA TYR A 81 -18.83 7.60 1.21
C TYR A 81 -18.01 7.51 2.50
N LYS A 82 -17.89 8.61 3.25
CA LYS A 82 -17.17 8.66 4.53
C LYS A 82 -17.82 7.76 5.57
N LEU A 83 -19.17 7.76 5.66
CA LEU A 83 -19.91 6.88 6.55
C LEU A 83 -19.65 5.41 6.21
N PHE A 84 -19.77 5.04 4.92
CA PHE A 84 -19.56 3.67 4.47
C PHE A 84 -18.14 3.19 4.74
N MET A 85 -17.13 3.99 4.40
CA MET A 85 -15.73 3.65 4.64
C MET A 85 -15.40 3.62 6.13
N GLY A 86 -15.88 4.59 6.91
CA GLY A 86 -15.67 4.63 8.35
C GLY A 86 -16.26 3.40 9.07
N VAL A 87 -17.48 3.00 8.71
CA VAL A 87 -18.11 1.80 9.29
C VAL A 87 -17.31 0.53 8.92
N ILE A 88 -16.92 0.37 7.65
CA ILE A 88 -16.11 -0.77 7.21
C ILE A 88 -14.76 -0.79 7.93
N SER A 89 -14.08 0.35 8.05
CA SER A 89 -12.78 0.45 8.74
C SER A 89 -12.90 0.09 10.22
N ILE A 90 -13.96 0.54 10.91
CA ILE A 90 -14.21 0.19 12.32
C ILE A 90 -14.48 -1.31 12.46
N LEU A 91 -15.34 -1.88 11.61
CA LEU A 91 -15.66 -3.31 11.67
C LEU A 91 -14.43 -4.17 11.36
N ALA A 92 -13.66 -3.80 10.35
CA ALA A 92 -12.43 -4.51 9.98
C ALA A 92 -11.37 -4.39 11.07
N GLY A 93 -11.14 -3.17 11.60
CA GLY A 93 -10.22 -2.94 12.72
C GLY A 93 -10.63 -3.70 13.98
N GLY A 94 -11.92 -3.69 14.32
CA GLY A 94 -12.47 -4.45 15.44
C GLY A 94 -12.29 -5.97 15.27
N TYR A 95 -12.60 -6.51 14.09
CA TYR A 95 -12.38 -7.92 13.76
C TYR A 95 -10.91 -8.34 13.92
N ILE A 96 -9.99 -7.52 13.41
CA ILE A 96 -8.56 -7.76 13.51
C ILE A 96 -8.09 -7.79 14.97
N LEU A 97 -8.59 -6.88 15.80
CA LEU A 97 -8.20 -6.81 17.22
C LEU A 97 -8.75 -7.97 18.05
N LEU A 98 -9.94 -8.44 17.72
CA LEU A 98 -10.57 -9.59 18.39
C LEU A 98 -9.94 -10.93 17.97
N HIS A 99 -9.51 -11.03 16.70
CA HIS A 99 -8.99 -12.28 16.10
C HIS A 99 -7.64 -12.07 15.40
N PRO A 100 -6.59 -11.58 16.08
CA PRO A 100 -5.36 -11.17 15.42
C PRO A 100 -4.60 -12.30 14.73
N ILE A 101 -4.73 -13.54 15.22
CA ILE A 101 -4.06 -14.70 14.60
C ILE A 101 -4.78 -15.08 13.30
N ILE A 102 -6.12 -15.14 13.32
CA ILE A 102 -6.94 -15.45 12.14
C ILE A 102 -6.77 -14.37 11.10
N ALA A 103 -6.92 -13.10 11.50
CA ALA A 103 -6.69 -11.96 10.62
C ALA A 103 -5.27 -11.96 10.04
N GLY A 104 -4.29 -12.39 10.82
CA GLY A 104 -2.91 -12.54 10.37
C GLY A 104 -2.74 -13.54 9.23
N ILE A 105 -3.55 -14.57 9.16
CA ILE A 105 -3.54 -15.56 8.06
C ILE A 105 -4.37 -15.06 6.88
N GLU A 106 -5.54 -14.50 7.14
CA GLU A 106 -6.51 -14.09 6.12
C GLU A 106 -6.09 -12.83 5.37
N LEU A 107 -5.55 -11.81 6.08
CA LEU A 107 -5.21 -10.53 5.46
C LEU A 107 -4.17 -10.65 4.32
N PRO A 108 -3.04 -11.36 4.47
CA PRO A 108 -2.11 -11.53 3.37
C PRO A 108 -2.71 -12.31 2.20
N GLN A 109 -3.58 -13.28 2.49
CA GLN A 109 -4.29 -14.03 1.45
C GLN A 109 -5.27 -13.14 0.69
N LEU A 110 -6.04 -12.30 1.39
CA LEU A 110 -6.91 -11.30 0.78
C LEU A 110 -6.12 -10.27 -0.04
N LEU A 111 -4.95 -9.85 0.43
CA LEU A 111 -4.08 -8.95 -0.34
C LEU A 111 -3.66 -9.56 -1.68
N VAL A 112 -3.33 -10.85 -1.73
CA VAL A 112 -3.00 -11.55 -2.98
C VAL A 112 -4.19 -11.50 -3.94
N LEU A 113 -5.41 -11.72 -3.46
CA LEU A 113 -6.63 -11.64 -4.27
C LEU A 113 -6.87 -10.21 -4.79
N VAL A 114 -6.78 -9.21 -3.91
CA VAL A 114 -6.98 -7.79 -4.27
C VAL A 114 -5.94 -7.34 -5.29
N LEU A 115 -4.67 -7.69 -5.09
CA LEU A 115 -3.60 -7.38 -6.05
C LEU A 115 -3.82 -8.10 -7.39
N GLY A 116 -4.33 -9.32 -7.37
CA GLY A 116 -4.69 -10.07 -8.58
C GLY A 116 -5.78 -9.36 -9.37
N ILE A 117 -6.91 -9.02 -8.73
CA ILE A 117 -8.02 -8.29 -9.36
C ILE A 117 -7.53 -6.93 -9.89
N TRP A 118 -6.79 -6.19 -9.07
CA TRP A 118 -6.23 -4.89 -9.47
C TRP A 118 -5.28 -5.02 -10.66
N GLY A 119 -4.43 -6.06 -10.67
CA GLY A 119 -3.53 -6.37 -11.78
C GLY A 119 -4.26 -6.61 -13.10
N VAL A 120 -5.35 -7.41 -13.06
CA VAL A 120 -6.19 -7.66 -14.23
C VAL A 120 -6.84 -6.37 -14.73
N ILE A 121 -7.45 -5.58 -13.83
CA ILE A 121 -8.12 -4.32 -14.21
C ILE A 121 -7.11 -3.34 -14.81
N LYS A 122 -5.99 -3.09 -14.13
CA LYS A 122 -4.93 -2.19 -14.62
C LYS A 122 -4.32 -2.69 -15.92
N GLY A 123 -4.06 -3.99 -16.00
CA GLY A 123 -3.54 -4.62 -17.21
C GLY A 123 -4.48 -4.47 -18.39
N ALA A 124 -5.79 -4.67 -18.20
CA ALA A 124 -6.80 -4.47 -19.24
C ALA A 124 -6.82 -3.01 -19.71
N ILE A 125 -6.82 -2.04 -18.78
CA ILE A 125 -6.78 -0.61 -19.13
C ILE A 125 -5.52 -0.30 -19.95
N MET A 126 -4.34 -0.75 -19.53
CA MET A 126 -3.08 -0.53 -20.25
C MET A 126 -3.10 -1.18 -21.64
N PHE A 127 -3.63 -2.40 -21.74
CA PHE A 127 -3.77 -3.10 -23.02
C PHE A 127 -4.67 -2.33 -23.99
N PHE A 128 -5.82 -1.82 -23.52
CA PHE A 128 -6.69 -0.97 -24.34
C PHE A 128 -6.03 0.35 -24.75
N MET A 129 -5.23 0.96 -23.85
CA MET A 129 -4.48 2.18 -24.17
C MET A 129 -3.46 1.96 -25.29
N ALA A 130 -2.88 0.77 -25.41
CA ALA A 130 -1.96 0.44 -26.50
C ALA A 130 -2.60 0.63 -27.88
N PHE A 131 -3.88 0.25 -28.06
CA PHE A 131 -4.62 0.43 -29.30
C PHE A 131 -5.03 1.89 -29.58
N LYS A 132 -5.03 2.75 -28.53
CA LYS A 132 -5.32 4.18 -28.66
C LYS A 132 -4.07 5.06 -28.88
N GLY A 133 -2.96 4.45 -29.28
CA GLY A 133 -1.71 5.18 -29.57
C GLY A 133 -0.66 5.14 -28.47
N GLY A 134 -0.87 4.36 -27.39
CA GLY A 134 0.10 4.21 -26.28
C GLY A 134 1.37 3.41 -26.66
N GLY A 135 1.39 2.79 -27.83
CA GLY A 135 2.52 2.04 -28.34
C GLY A 135 2.69 0.64 -27.74
N GLY A 136 3.62 -0.16 -28.32
CA GLY A 136 3.81 -1.58 -27.99
C GLY A 136 4.20 -1.85 -26.54
N ALA A 137 4.87 -0.91 -25.87
CA ALA A 137 5.24 -1.04 -24.47
C ALA A 137 4.00 -1.18 -23.55
N TYR A 138 2.94 -0.41 -23.79
CA TYR A 138 1.68 -0.53 -23.04
C TYR A 138 0.98 -1.86 -23.26
N ALA A 139 1.06 -2.43 -24.48
CA ALA A 139 0.51 -3.74 -24.77
C ALA A 139 1.24 -4.86 -23.99
N ILE A 140 2.57 -4.82 -24.00
CA ILE A 140 3.40 -5.82 -23.32
C ILE A 140 3.16 -5.76 -21.80
N ILE A 141 3.26 -4.56 -21.19
CA ILE A 141 3.08 -4.38 -19.74
C ILE A 141 1.64 -4.77 -19.35
N GLY A 142 0.64 -4.36 -20.14
CA GLY A 142 -0.77 -4.69 -19.91
C GLY A 142 -1.01 -6.19 -19.93
N MET A 143 -0.45 -6.90 -20.91
CA MET A 143 -0.56 -8.37 -21.02
C MET A 143 0.11 -9.07 -19.85
N PHE A 144 1.33 -8.66 -19.46
CA PHE A 144 2.01 -9.19 -18.26
C PHE A 144 1.19 -8.97 -16.99
N ALA A 145 0.61 -7.78 -16.81
CA ALA A 145 -0.22 -7.46 -15.65
C ALA A 145 -1.48 -8.31 -15.58
N ILE A 146 -2.13 -8.59 -16.72
CA ILE A 146 -3.31 -9.48 -16.79
C ILE A 146 -2.91 -10.91 -16.41
N VAL A 147 -1.88 -11.46 -17.06
CA VAL A 147 -1.43 -12.84 -16.81
C VAL A 147 -1.03 -13.01 -15.35
N PHE A 148 -0.21 -12.09 -14.82
CA PHE A 148 0.22 -12.11 -13.44
C PHE A 148 -0.96 -11.96 -12.47
N GLY A 149 -1.91 -11.08 -12.77
CA GLY A 149 -3.13 -10.89 -11.98
C GLY A 149 -3.99 -12.15 -11.93
N ILE A 150 -4.16 -12.87 -13.06
CA ILE A 150 -4.88 -14.14 -13.10
C ILE A 150 -4.15 -15.21 -12.26
N ILE A 151 -2.81 -15.29 -12.36
CA ILE A 151 -2.01 -16.21 -11.55
C ILE A 151 -2.22 -15.93 -10.05
N LEU A 152 -2.25 -14.67 -9.61
CA LEU A 152 -2.50 -14.30 -8.22
C LEU A 152 -3.91 -14.69 -7.77
N ILE A 153 -4.94 -14.48 -8.62
CA ILE A 153 -6.32 -14.90 -8.32
C ILE A 153 -6.40 -16.42 -8.17
N MET A 154 -5.75 -17.18 -9.03
CA MET A 154 -5.69 -18.65 -8.90
C MET A 154 -4.90 -19.07 -7.66
N ALA A 155 -3.81 -18.38 -7.36
CA ALA A 155 -2.98 -18.65 -6.19
C ALA A 155 -3.73 -18.40 -4.86
N TYR A 156 -4.72 -17.50 -4.85
CA TYR A 156 -5.55 -17.24 -3.65
C TYR A 156 -6.21 -18.52 -3.11
N THR A 157 -6.56 -19.48 -3.98
CA THR A 157 -7.19 -20.74 -3.56
C THR A 157 -6.19 -21.74 -2.95
N VAL A 158 -4.87 -21.46 -3.07
CA VAL A 158 -3.82 -22.32 -2.53
C VAL A 158 -3.59 -22.00 -1.06
N PRO A 159 -3.77 -22.97 -0.14
CA PRO A 159 -3.47 -22.75 1.27
C PRO A 159 -2.02 -22.30 1.47
N GLY A 160 -1.83 -21.26 2.27
CA GLY A 160 -0.49 -20.77 2.59
C GLY A 160 0.11 -19.77 1.60
N VAL A 161 -0.57 -19.39 0.53
CA VAL A 161 -0.08 -18.35 -0.40
C VAL A 161 0.19 -17.03 0.31
N GLY A 162 -0.55 -16.72 1.36
CA GLY A 162 -0.33 -15.55 2.20
C GLY A 162 1.08 -15.51 2.82
N TYR A 163 1.65 -16.64 3.19
CA TYR A 163 3.03 -16.72 3.70
C TYR A 163 4.06 -16.31 2.64
N VAL A 164 3.81 -16.68 1.39
CA VAL A 164 4.66 -16.28 0.26
C VAL A 164 4.62 -14.76 0.09
N ALA A 165 3.44 -14.14 0.20
CA ALA A 165 3.29 -12.69 0.16
C ALA A 165 4.05 -12.00 1.29
N VAL A 166 3.99 -12.54 2.52
CA VAL A 166 4.77 -12.03 3.68
C VAL A 166 6.26 -12.15 3.43
N TRP A 167 6.72 -13.26 2.83
CA TRP A 167 8.12 -13.46 2.46
C TRP A 167 8.63 -12.40 1.48
N PHE A 168 7.87 -12.16 0.40
CA PHE A 168 8.19 -11.10 -0.55
C PHE A 168 8.17 -9.71 0.12
N ALA A 169 7.15 -9.41 0.92
CA ALA A 169 7.07 -8.15 1.65
C ALA A 169 8.29 -7.92 2.56
N SER A 170 8.78 -8.99 3.21
CA SER A 170 9.97 -8.94 4.07
C SER A 170 11.24 -8.62 3.27
N ILE A 171 11.42 -9.23 2.09
CA ILE A 171 12.53 -8.92 1.18
C ILE A 171 12.45 -7.46 0.71
N PHE A 172 11.25 -7.01 0.29
CA PHE A 172 11.04 -5.61 -0.10
C PHE A 172 11.32 -4.64 1.05
N ALA A 173 10.95 -5.00 2.29
CA ALA A 173 11.25 -4.20 3.48
C ALA A 173 12.76 -4.08 3.73
N LEU A 174 13.52 -5.17 3.53
CA LEU A 174 14.98 -5.17 3.67
C LEU A 174 15.69 -4.34 2.60
N ILE A 175 15.19 -4.36 1.36
CA ILE A 175 15.76 -3.58 0.26
C ILE A 175 15.31 -2.12 0.34
N GLY A 176 14.03 -1.89 0.64
CA GLY A 176 13.42 -0.56 0.71
C GLY A 176 13.87 0.24 1.94
N GLY A 177 14.12 -0.43 3.07
CA GLY A 177 14.56 0.20 4.31
C GLY A 177 15.83 1.03 4.17
N PRO A 178 16.94 0.49 3.64
CA PRO A 178 18.16 1.25 3.36
C PRO A 178 17.93 2.43 2.42
N PHE A 179 17.06 2.26 1.40
CA PHE A 179 16.69 3.34 0.50
C PHE A 179 15.93 4.47 1.20
N LEU A 180 15.03 4.13 2.12
CA LEU A 180 14.33 5.13 2.94
C LEU A 180 15.30 5.86 3.87
N ILE A 181 16.25 5.17 4.50
CA ILE A 181 17.29 5.79 5.32
C ILE A 181 18.14 6.75 4.49
N TYR A 182 18.58 6.33 3.31
CA TYR A 182 19.34 7.17 2.40
C TYR A 182 18.58 8.45 2.03
N ARG A 183 17.29 8.34 1.69
CA ARG A 183 16.42 9.50 1.40
C ARG A 183 16.25 10.41 2.61
N ALA A 184 16.07 9.84 3.81
CA ALA A 184 15.96 10.61 5.05
C ALA A 184 17.21 11.45 5.32
N LEU A 185 18.40 10.87 5.11
CA LEU A 185 19.67 11.56 5.28
C LEU A 185 19.88 12.69 4.24
N GLN A 186 19.39 12.49 3.01
CA GLN A 186 19.40 13.57 2.01
C GLN A 186 18.47 14.72 2.39
N GLN A 187 17.25 14.41 2.87
CA GLN A 187 16.29 15.42 3.33
C GLN A 187 16.80 16.26 4.52
N ARG A 188 17.70 15.69 5.35
CA ARG A 188 18.35 16.42 6.44
C ARG A 188 19.37 17.46 5.95
N LYS A 189 19.96 17.23 4.78
CA LYS A 189 21.02 18.10 4.22
C LYS A 189 20.48 19.23 3.34
N ALA A 190 19.21 19.14 2.93
CA ALA A 190 18.51 20.15 2.13
C ALA A 190 17.75 21.12 3.03
#